data_eac5d57d1317ef7a48bc3c881c7afdf8
#
_entry.id   eac5d57d1317ef7a48bc3c881c7afdf8
#
_cell.length_a   1.000
_cell.length_b   1.000
_cell.length_c   1.000
_cell.angle_alpha   90.00
_cell.angle_beta   90.00
_cell.angle_gamma   90.00
#
_symmetry.space_group_name_H-M   'P 1'
#
loop_
_entity.id
_entity.type
_entity.pdbx_description
1 polymer ?
#
loop_
_entity_poly.entity_id
_entity_poly.type
_entity_poly.pdbx_seq_one_letter_code
_entity_poly.pdbx_strand_id
1 'polypeptide(L)'
;MRSDGEFFSLYIHVPYCISKCPYCDFNSHVVPEIPERAYTEALIAELDHYAAKESWRGGRIQSIFFGGGTPSTFHPSTIGRILENVAKRFTPEADCEITLEANPGTVDCMNFYGYRDCGVNRVSVGVQSFQPRLLKFLGRIHSADEGKKALDVVREAGFENFSLDLIYANPSQTLAELEVDLETAVGFRSPHLSAYNLTIEEGTPFHHEFRSGRIQLLSEEAEISMADLIEQRLRAAGLERYEISNYARPGHHSRHNVNYWQSGDYLGLGAGAHSHKKGEGDGTYGLRWWNEKNPARYMSKISANGHAVADREEADLNKAAGEFMFSGLRMIQGISCDGFSRRFGKRPAEFYPPITGWIQEGLMEQSQTNLRLTQRGLRVANSIFVHFV
;
A
#
# COMPACT_ATOMS: atom_id res chain seq x y z
N MET A 1 -25.52 -17.83 10.71
CA MET A 1 -25.00 -18.38 9.44
C MET A 1 -24.14 -17.29 8.84
N ARG A 2 -22.81 -17.47 8.76
CA ARG A 2 -21.94 -16.54 8.02
C ARG A 2 -22.39 -16.60 6.56
N SER A 3 -22.62 -15.43 5.93
CA SER A 3 -22.86 -15.35 4.51
C SER A 3 -21.64 -15.90 3.75
N ASP A 4 -21.86 -16.73 2.74
CA ASP A 4 -20.81 -17.23 1.89
C ASP A 4 -19.96 -16.07 1.38
N GLY A 5 -18.68 -15.99 1.82
CA GLY A 5 -17.66 -15.23 1.15
C GLY A 5 -17.18 -13.93 1.78
N GLU A 6 -17.10 -13.77 3.10
CA GLU A 6 -16.30 -12.68 3.65
C GLU A 6 -14.81 -13.02 3.59
N PHE A 7 -14.15 -12.48 2.56
CA PHE A 7 -12.71 -12.51 2.41
C PHE A 7 -12.08 -11.38 3.23
N PHE A 8 -10.88 -11.63 3.70
CA PHE A 8 -10.04 -10.57 4.25
C PHE A 8 -8.65 -10.57 3.61
N SER A 9 -7.92 -9.49 3.81
CA SER A 9 -6.53 -9.37 3.42
C SER A 9 -5.62 -9.48 4.63
N LEU A 10 -4.48 -10.15 4.50
CA LEU A 10 -3.49 -10.27 5.56
C LEU A 10 -2.29 -9.38 5.24
N TYR A 11 -1.99 -8.43 6.12
CA TYR A 11 -0.80 -7.59 6.05
C TYR A 11 0.24 -8.08 7.07
N ILE A 12 1.47 -8.31 6.64
CA ILE A 12 2.57 -8.73 7.49
C ILE A 12 3.65 -7.67 7.46
N HIS A 13 3.82 -6.98 8.57
CA HIS A 13 4.79 -5.91 8.71
C HIS A 13 6.16 -6.44 9.07
N VAL A 14 7.15 -6.16 8.21
CA VAL A 14 8.58 -6.42 8.47
C VAL A 14 9.26 -5.07 8.74
N PRO A 15 9.54 -4.73 10.01
CA PRO A 15 9.95 -3.37 10.38
C PRO A 15 11.44 -3.08 10.19
N TYR A 16 12.16 -3.83 9.38
CA TYR A 16 13.61 -3.70 9.28
C TYR A 16 14.04 -3.21 7.91
N CYS A 17 15.01 -2.29 7.91
CA CYS A 17 15.68 -1.79 6.71
C CYS A 17 17.20 -1.83 6.91
N ILE A 18 17.95 -1.99 5.82
CA ILE A 18 19.41 -1.80 5.83
C ILE A 18 19.76 -0.33 6.07
N SER A 19 18.97 0.59 5.47
CA SER A 19 19.10 2.04 5.63
C SER A 19 17.72 2.67 5.60
N LYS A 20 17.48 3.70 6.42
CA LYS A 20 16.22 4.45 6.42
C LYS A 20 16.33 5.69 5.54
N CYS A 21 15.49 5.77 4.55
CA CYS A 21 15.43 6.93 3.63
C CYS A 21 14.91 8.18 4.35
N PRO A 22 15.42 9.38 4.02
CA PRO A 22 15.07 10.61 4.74
C PRO A 22 13.64 11.10 4.52
N TYR A 23 12.92 10.58 3.51
CA TYR A 23 11.51 10.89 3.25
C TYR A 23 10.54 9.89 3.92
N CYS A 24 11.03 8.73 4.39
CA CYS A 24 10.19 7.60 4.79
C CYS A 24 9.64 7.76 6.21
N ASP A 25 8.32 7.78 6.34
CA ASP A 25 7.56 7.83 7.59
C ASP A 25 7.16 6.43 8.11
N PHE A 26 7.37 5.38 7.31
CA PHE A 26 7.00 4.03 7.70
C PHE A 26 7.66 3.59 9.00
N ASN A 27 6.96 2.73 9.75
CA ASN A 27 7.50 2.11 10.96
C ASN A 27 8.65 1.17 10.61
N SER A 28 9.83 1.73 10.34
CA SER A 28 11.01 0.99 9.92
C SER A 28 12.21 1.33 10.79
N HIS A 29 13.03 0.32 11.07
CA HIS A 29 14.17 0.39 11.99
C HIS A 29 15.42 -0.18 11.34
N VAL A 30 16.54 0.53 11.52
CA VAL A 30 17.87 0.02 11.18
C VAL A 30 18.49 -0.56 12.44
N VAL A 31 18.90 -1.81 12.38
CA VAL A 31 19.50 -2.55 13.50
C VAL A 31 20.79 -3.23 13.04
N PRO A 32 21.79 -3.43 13.94
CA PRO A 32 23.04 -4.09 13.58
C PRO A 32 22.85 -5.51 13.06
N GLU A 33 21.89 -6.24 13.65
CA GLU A 33 21.52 -7.60 13.26
C GLU A 33 19.99 -7.73 13.36
N ILE A 34 19.38 -8.17 12.27
CA ILE A 34 17.92 -8.37 12.23
C ILE A 34 17.59 -9.63 13.04
N PRO A 35 16.75 -9.52 14.09
CA PRO A 35 16.37 -10.67 14.91
C PRO A 35 15.31 -11.51 14.21
N GLU A 36 15.60 -11.97 13.00
CA GLU A 36 14.67 -12.59 12.05
C GLU A 36 13.91 -13.76 12.67
N ARG A 37 14.63 -14.66 13.36
CA ARG A 37 14.03 -15.84 14.00
C ARG A 37 13.04 -15.44 15.11
N ALA A 38 13.47 -14.58 16.03
CA ALA A 38 12.64 -14.18 17.16
C ALA A 38 11.40 -13.38 16.70
N TYR A 39 11.58 -12.52 15.69
CA TYR A 39 10.47 -11.76 15.12
C TYR A 39 9.47 -12.68 14.41
N THR A 40 9.94 -13.67 13.68
CA THR A 40 9.09 -14.69 13.01
C THR A 40 8.29 -15.49 14.02
N GLU A 41 8.91 -15.92 15.13
CA GLU A 41 8.22 -16.63 16.20
C GLU A 41 7.12 -15.76 16.83
N ALA A 42 7.36 -14.46 17.00
CA ALA A 42 6.34 -13.52 17.46
C ALA A 42 5.20 -13.36 16.46
N LEU A 43 5.48 -13.23 15.16
CA LEU A 43 4.45 -13.16 14.11
C LEU A 43 3.56 -14.42 14.09
N ILE A 44 4.16 -15.60 14.24
CA ILE A 44 3.41 -16.87 14.27
C ILE A 44 2.54 -16.96 15.53
N ALA A 45 3.04 -16.53 16.68
CA ALA A 45 2.25 -16.50 17.93
C ALA A 45 1.08 -15.50 17.85
N GLU A 46 1.28 -14.35 17.22
CA GLU A 46 0.20 -13.38 16.96
C GLU A 46 -0.83 -13.96 15.99
N LEU A 47 -0.39 -14.65 14.95
CA LEU A 47 -1.26 -15.35 14.00
C LEU A 47 -2.14 -16.39 14.72
N ASP A 48 -1.56 -17.16 15.66
CA ASP A 48 -2.29 -18.11 16.52
C ASP A 48 -3.37 -17.42 17.32
N HIS A 49 -3.05 -16.29 17.93
CA HIS A 49 -4.00 -15.51 18.73
C HIS A 49 -5.22 -15.10 17.92
N TYR A 50 -5.02 -14.55 16.71
CA TYR A 50 -6.15 -14.12 15.87
C TYR A 50 -6.91 -15.29 15.26
N ALA A 51 -6.25 -16.37 14.86
CA ALA A 51 -6.91 -17.57 14.35
C ALA A 51 -7.84 -18.24 15.37
N ALA A 52 -7.55 -18.08 16.67
CA ALA A 52 -8.41 -18.55 17.75
C ALA A 52 -9.66 -17.66 17.97
N LYS A 53 -9.65 -16.40 17.53
CA LYS A 53 -10.79 -15.49 17.64
C LYS A 53 -11.93 -15.89 16.71
N GLU A 54 -13.16 -15.92 17.22
CA GLU A 54 -14.33 -16.27 16.42
C GLU A 54 -14.49 -15.42 15.16
N SER A 55 -14.18 -14.13 15.26
CA SER A 55 -14.27 -13.17 14.16
C SER A 55 -13.32 -13.44 12.99
N TRP A 56 -12.27 -14.26 13.18
CA TRP A 56 -11.27 -14.60 12.16
C TRP A 56 -11.17 -16.10 11.87
N ARG A 57 -11.75 -16.95 12.75
CA ARG A 57 -11.63 -18.40 12.67
C ARG A 57 -12.11 -18.96 11.33
N GLY A 58 -11.23 -19.70 10.64
CA GLY A 58 -11.53 -20.31 9.34
C GLY A 58 -11.77 -19.28 8.22
N GLY A 59 -11.31 -18.03 8.40
CA GLY A 59 -11.46 -16.98 7.42
C GLY A 59 -10.73 -17.29 6.11
N ARG A 60 -11.26 -16.76 4.99
CA ARG A 60 -10.70 -16.92 3.64
C ARG A 60 -9.82 -15.71 3.32
N ILE A 61 -8.62 -15.94 2.83
CA ILE A 61 -7.65 -14.87 2.50
C ILE A 61 -7.60 -14.65 1.00
N GLN A 62 -7.90 -13.43 0.55
CA GLN A 62 -7.79 -13.04 -0.86
C GLN A 62 -6.42 -12.46 -1.22
N SER A 63 -5.70 -11.89 -0.25
CA SER A 63 -4.34 -11.38 -0.46
C SER A 63 -3.52 -11.41 0.82
N ILE A 64 -2.21 -11.68 0.68
CA ILE A 64 -1.18 -11.56 1.71
C ILE A 64 -0.16 -10.56 1.22
N PHE A 65 0.21 -9.59 2.06
CA PHE A 65 1.16 -8.55 1.69
C PHE A 65 2.24 -8.42 2.75
N PHE A 66 3.47 -8.71 2.37
CA PHE A 66 4.65 -8.45 3.19
C PHE A 66 5.16 -7.04 2.86
N GLY A 67 5.06 -6.13 3.82
CA GLY A 67 5.41 -4.72 3.62
C GLY A 67 6.07 -4.09 4.85
N GLY A 68 6.29 -2.79 4.77
CA GLY A 68 6.70 -1.93 5.89
C GLY A 68 8.11 -1.36 5.80
N GLY A 69 9.12 -2.04 6.29
CA GLY A 69 10.52 -1.68 6.11
C GLY A 69 11.03 -2.20 4.75
N THR A 70 11.70 -3.35 4.80
CA THR A 70 12.19 -4.04 3.59
C THR A 70 12.01 -5.54 3.78
N PRO A 71 10.85 -6.12 3.42
CA PRO A 71 10.57 -7.54 3.62
C PRO A 71 11.57 -8.49 2.95
N SER A 72 12.18 -8.08 1.84
CA SER A 72 13.24 -8.82 1.15
C SER A 72 14.58 -8.89 1.93
N THR A 73 14.64 -8.36 3.14
CA THR A 73 15.74 -8.65 4.09
C THR A 73 15.59 -9.98 4.80
N PHE A 74 14.39 -10.59 4.80
CA PHE A 74 14.14 -11.89 5.40
C PHE A 74 14.47 -13.00 4.41
N HIS A 75 15.05 -14.08 4.91
CA HIS A 75 15.39 -15.22 4.08
C HIS A 75 14.12 -15.91 3.51
N PRO A 76 14.15 -16.46 2.28
CA PRO A 76 12.99 -17.14 1.68
C PRO A 76 12.38 -18.25 2.55
N SER A 77 13.21 -19.02 3.26
CA SER A 77 12.71 -20.04 4.18
C SER A 77 11.91 -19.47 5.35
N THR A 78 12.19 -18.22 5.76
CA THR A 78 11.42 -17.53 6.79
C THR A 78 10.06 -17.08 6.25
N ILE A 79 10.03 -16.50 5.05
CA ILE A 79 8.78 -16.15 4.36
C ILE A 79 7.93 -17.42 4.15
N GLY A 80 8.54 -18.50 3.67
CA GLY A 80 7.87 -19.81 3.51
C GLY A 80 7.29 -20.35 4.82
N ARG A 81 8.06 -20.29 5.91
CA ARG A 81 7.59 -20.70 7.24
C ARG A 81 6.38 -19.87 7.71
N ILE A 82 6.35 -18.57 7.45
CA ILE A 82 5.20 -17.70 7.77
C ILE A 82 3.99 -18.13 6.93
N LEU A 83 4.15 -18.28 5.62
CA LEU A 83 3.07 -18.69 4.70
C LEU A 83 2.49 -20.07 5.03
N GLU A 84 3.34 -21.06 5.36
CA GLU A 84 2.88 -22.36 5.84
C GLU A 84 2.03 -22.26 7.11
N ASN A 85 2.42 -21.36 8.03
CA ASN A 85 1.67 -21.15 9.27
C ASN A 85 0.36 -20.41 9.02
N VAL A 86 0.30 -19.50 8.04
CA VAL A 86 -0.94 -18.88 7.57
C VAL A 86 -1.88 -19.94 7.00
N ALA A 87 -1.39 -20.81 6.10
CA ALA A 87 -2.21 -21.85 5.47
C ALA A 87 -2.75 -22.91 6.44
N LYS A 88 -2.05 -23.15 7.58
CA LYS A 88 -2.53 -24.04 8.65
C LYS A 88 -3.72 -23.47 9.43
N ARG A 89 -3.92 -22.16 9.44
CA ARG A 89 -4.89 -21.46 10.31
C ARG A 89 -6.03 -20.82 9.56
N PHE A 90 -5.76 -20.37 8.34
CA PHE A 90 -6.69 -19.73 7.43
C PHE A 90 -6.73 -20.46 6.10
N THR A 91 -7.67 -20.08 5.25
CA THR A 91 -7.81 -20.66 3.91
C THR A 91 -7.47 -19.61 2.85
N PRO A 92 -6.20 -19.55 2.39
CA PRO A 92 -5.87 -18.73 1.22
C PRO A 92 -6.69 -19.21 0.01
N GLU A 93 -7.23 -18.26 -0.77
CA GLU A 93 -7.90 -18.57 -2.02
C GLU A 93 -6.93 -19.21 -3.04
N ALA A 94 -7.46 -19.98 -3.97
CA ALA A 94 -6.63 -20.66 -4.98
C ALA A 94 -5.80 -19.68 -5.82
N ASP A 95 -6.31 -18.46 -5.99
CA ASP A 95 -5.68 -17.33 -6.70
C ASP A 95 -5.24 -16.22 -5.74
N CYS A 96 -4.99 -16.53 -4.46
CA CYS A 96 -4.54 -15.57 -3.45
C CYS A 96 -3.31 -14.79 -3.94
N GLU A 97 -3.40 -13.46 -3.95
CA GLU A 97 -2.25 -12.61 -4.24
C GLU A 97 -1.30 -12.60 -3.05
N ILE A 98 -0.04 -13.00 -3.24
CA ILE A 98 0.99 -12.98 -2.21
C ILE A 98 2.11 -12.05 -2.65
N THR A 99 2.10 -10.83 -2.12
CA THR A 99 3.03 -9.77 -2.47
C THR A 99 4.19 -9.67 -1.47
N LEU A 100 5.40 -9.47 -1.99
CA LEU A 100 6.60 -9.13 -1.23
C LEU A 100 7.16 -7.80 -1.72
N GLU A 101 7.33 -6.83 -0.83
CA GLU A 101 8.09 -5.60 -1.12
C GLU A 101 9.59 -5.87 -1.10
N ALA A 102 10.29 -5.32 -2.10
CA ALA A 102 11.72 -5.47 -2.25
C ALA A 102 12.41 -4.12 -2.53
N ASN A 103 13.61 -3.98 -1.96
CA ASN A 103 14.51 -2.89 -2.29
C ASN A 103 15.59 -3.42 -3.25
N PRO A 104 15.97 -2.71 -4.33
CA PRO A 104 17.03 -3.15 -5.25
C PRO A 104 18.33 -3.58 -4.55
N GLY A 105 18.74 -2.91 -3.47
CA GLY A 105 19.93 -3.27 -2.69
C GLY A 105 19.83 -4.60 -1.91
N THR A 106 18.65 -5.25 -1.89
CA THR A 106 18.43 -6.57 -1.26
C THR A 106 18.03 -7.63 -2.27
N VAL A 107 18.02 -7.30 -3.57
CA VAL A 107 17.62 -8.25 -4.62
C VAL A 107 18.81 -9.13 -5.01
N ASP A 108 18.62 -10.42 -4.83
CA ASP A 108 19.57 -11.48 -5.20
C ASP A 108 18.78 -12.62 -5.84
N CYS A 109 19.32 -13.14 -6.92
CA CYS A 109 18.64 -14.11 -7.77
C CYS A 109 18.20 -15.37 -7.00
N MET A 110 19.07 -15.90 -6.14
CA MET A 110 18.79 -17.13 -5.37
C MET A 110 17.65 -16.92 -4.37
N ASN A 111 17.62 -15.75 -3.71
CA ASN A 111 16.54 -15.42 -2.80
C ASN A 111 15.22 -15.25 -3.55
N PHE A 112 15.22 -14.67 -4.74
CA PHE A 112 13.98 -14.45 -5.50
C PHE A 112 13.40 -15.75 -6.07
N TYR A 113 14.23 -16.71 -6.49
CA TYR A 113 13.76 -18.08 -6.75
C TYR A 113 13.13 -18.70 -5.48
N GLY A 114 13.78 -18.56 -4.33
CA GLY A 114 13.27 -19.08 -3.07
C GLY A 114 11.95 -18.44 -2.63
N TYR A 115 11.76 -17.12 -2.84
CA TYR A 115 10.46 -16.47 -2.56
C TYR A 115 9.36 -17.02 -3.45
N ARG A 116 9.63 -17.20 -4.74
CA ARG A 116 8.67 -17.80 -5.65
C ARG A 116 8.31 -19.22 -5.28
N ASP A 117 9.32 -20.04 -4.97
CA ASP A 117 9.14 -21.44 -4.60
C ASP A 117 8.33 -21.62 -3.32
N CYS A 118 8.40 -20.65 -2.37
CA CYS A 118 7.60 -20.69 -1.15
C CYS A 118 6.20 -20.08 -1.31
N GLY A 119 5.83 -19.62 -2.53
CA GLY A 119 4.46 -19.20 -2.86
C GLY A 119 4.25 -17.70 -3.05
N VAL A 120 5.29 -16.85 -2.91
CA VAL A 120 5.18 -15.44 -3.33
C VAL A 120 4.92 -15.39 -4.83
N ASN A 121 3.86 -14.70 -5.25
CA ASN A 121 3.45 -14.63 -6.67
C ASN A 121 3.40 -13.21 -7.23
N ARG A 122 3.67 -12.20 -6.38
CA ARG A 122 3.81 -10.80 -6.78
C ARG A 122 4.97 -10.14 -6.04
N VAL A 123 5.73 -9.28 -6.72
CA VAL A 123 6.82 -8.50 -6.12
C VAL A 123 6.61 -7.02 -6.41
N SER A 124 6.85 -6.13 -5.42
CA SER A 124 6.91 -4.67 -5.62
C SER A 124 8.34 -4.20 -5.38
N VAL A 125 8.96 -3.60 -6.40
CA VAL A 125 10.37 -3.18 -6.34
C VAL A 125 10.45 -1.67 -6.20
N GLY A 126 10.92 -1.19 -5.07
CA GLY A 126 11.10 0.23 -4.77
C GLY A 126 12.31 0.84 -5.47
N VAL A 127 12.23 1.03 -6.79
CA VAL A 127 13.30 1.63 -7.61
C VAL A 127 13.42 3.13 -7.36
N GLN A 128 12.29 3.81 -7.26
CA GLN A 128 12.06 5.23 -7.02
C GLN A 128 12.47 6.16 -8.17
N SER A 129 13.61 5.95 -8.82
CA SER A 129 14.07 6.68 -10.00
C SER A 129 15.24 5.94 -10.67
N PHE A 130 15.51 6.22 -11.93
CA PHE A 130 16.72 5.78 -12.65
C PHE A 130 17.72 6.94 -12.82
N GLN A 131 17.47 8.10 -12.20
CA GLN A 131 18.36 9.26 -12.21
C GLN A 131 19.29 9.22 -10.99
N PRO A 132 20.64 9.12 -11.17
CA PRO A 132 21.58 9.05 -10.04
C PRO A 132 21.43 10.22 -9.05
N ARG A 133 21.14 11.43 -9.58
CA ARG A 133 20.93 12.63 -8.77
C ARG A 133 19.71 12.49 -7.85
N LEU A 134 18.59 11.98 -8.39
CA LEU A 134 17.36 11.82 -7.63
C LEU A 134 17.48 10.69 -6.60
N LEU A 135 18.11 9.57 -6.95
CA LEU A 135 18.40 8.50 -6.01
C LEU A 135 19.24 8.99 -4.83
N LYS A 136 20.28 9.78 -5.12
CA LYS A 136 21.11 10.40 -4.06
C LYS A 136 20.29 11.35 -3.17
N PHE A 137 19.45 12.20 -3.77
CA PHE A 137 18.55 13.08 -3.01
C PHE A 137 17.60 12.29 -2.12
N LEU A 138 16.97 11.24 -2.65
CA LEU A 138 16.09 10.35 -1.90
C LEU A 138 16.81 9.48 -0.84
N GLY A 139 18.14 9.57 -0.73
CA GLY A 139 18.92 8.77 0.21
C GLY A 139 18.91 7.27 -0.08
N ARG A 140 18.73 6.92 -1.37
CA ARG A 140 18.76 5.51 -1.78
C ARG A 140 20.18 4.98 -1.79
N ILE A 141 20.35 3.74 -1.31
CA ILE A 141 21.66 3.06 -1.22
C ILE A 141 22.04 2.33 -2.52
N HIS A 142 21.09 2.15 -3.44
CA HIS A 142 21.32 1.52 -4.74
C HIS A 142 21.51 2.57 -5.84
N SER A 143 22.26 2.20 -6.86
CA SER A 143 22.44 2.96 -8.09
C SER A 143 21.32 2.68 -9.11
N ALA A 144 21.22 3.50 -10.15
CA ALA A 144 20.29 3.27 -11.26
C ALA A 144 20.48 1.90 -11.93
N ASP A 145 21.74 1.46 -12.10
CA ASP A 145 22.05 0.18 -12.72
C ASP A 145 21.71 -1.00 -11.81
N GLU A 146 21.89 -0.88 -10.51
CA GLU A 146 21.41 -1.88 -9.54
C GLU A 146 19.88 -1.96 -9.55
N GLY A 147 19.19 -0.83 -9.69
CA GLY A 147 17.73 -0.79 -9.88
C GLY A 147 17.28 -1.57 -11.12
N LYS A 148 17.93 -1.36 -12.26
CA LYS A 148 17.67 -2.10 -13.50
C LYS A 148 17.95 -3.59 -13.33
N LYS A 149 19.12 -3.93 -12.78
CA LYS A 149 19.51 -5.32 -12.51
C LYS A 149 18.52 -6.04 -11.59
N ALA A 150 17.99 -5.35 -10.58
CA ALA A 150 16.99 -5.91 -9.69
C ALA A 150 15.72 -6.32 -10.44
N LEU A 151 15.25 -5.50 -11.39
CA LEU A 151 14.09 -5.81 -12.23
C LEU A 151 14.37 -6.99 -13.17
N ASP A 152 15.57 -7.10 -13.71
CA ASP A 152 15.97 -8.27 -14.51
C ASP A 152 15.98 -9.54 -13.67
N VAL A 153 16.54 -9.50 -12.45
CA VAL A 153 16.55 -10.64 -11.51
C VAL A 153 15.14 -11.09 -11.17
N VAL A 154 14.19 -10.15 -10.93
CA VAL A 154 12.78 -10.48 -10.66
C VAL A 154 12.16 -11.24 -11.84
N ARG A 155 12.44 -10.81 -13.07
CA ARG A 155 11.97 -11.47 -14.30
C ARG A 155 12.64 -12.83 -14.51
N GLU A 156 13.95 -12.93 -14.33
CA GLU A 156 14.72 -14.18 -14.43
C GLU A 156 14.24 -15.21 -13.41
N ALA A 157 13.88 -14.77 -12.19
CA ALA A 157 13.25 -15.62 -11.19
C ALA A 157 11.83 -16.08 -11.57
N GLY A 158 11.29 -15.57 -12.68
CA GLY A 158 10.01 -15.96 -13.28
C GLY A 158 8.78 -15.31 -12.65
N PHE A 159 8.93 -14.14 -12.02
CA PHE A 159 7.78 -13.34 -11.60
C PHE A 159 7.17 -12.65 -12.82
N GLU A 160 5.98 -13.09 -13.23
CA GLU A 160 5.18 -12.46 -14.28
C GLU A 160 4.37 -11.26 -13.72
N ASN A 161 3.99 -11.32 -12.45
CA ASN A 161 3.29 -10.24 -11.75
C ASN A 161 4.28 -9.51 -10.84
N PHE A 162 4.73 -8.34 -11.30
CA PHE A 162 5.59 -7.47 -10.49
C PHE A 162 5.24 -6.01 -10.72
N SER A 163 5.55 -5.19 -9.73
CA SER A 163 5.45 -3.72 -9.77
C SER A 163 6.83 -3.11 -9.69
N LEU A 164 7.01 -1.99 -10.31
CA LEU A 164 8.08 -1.07 -9.98
C LEU A 164 7.48 0.24 -9.46
N ASP A 165 8.11 0.80 -8.45
CA ASP A 165 7.63 2.00 -7.81
C ASP A 165 8.57 3.17 -8.14
N LEU A 166 7.99 4.29 -8.59
CA LEU A 166 8.67 5.54 -8.87
C LEU A 166 8.17 6.63 -7.92
N ILE A 167 9.05 7.57 -7.57
CA ILE A 167 8.72 8.81 -6.88
C ILE A 167 9.00 9.96 -7.83
N TYR A 168 7.96 10.72 -8.18
CA TYR A 168 8.07 11.91 -9.01
C TYR A 168 7.85 13.19 -8.20
N ALA A 169 7.97 14.34 -8.85
CA ALA A 169 7.91 15.67 -8.26
C ALA A 169 8.99 15.91 -7.17
N ASN A 170 10.16 15.28 -7.35
CA ASN A 170 11.29 15.57 -6.51
C ASN A 170 11.75 17.02 -6.69
N PRO A 171 12.27 17.70 -5.64
CA PRO A 171 12.86 19.03 -5.77
C PRO A 171 13.80 19.15 -6.96
N SER A 172 13.57 20.16 -7.78
CA SER A 172 14.30 20.43 -9.04
C SER A 172 14.29 19.31 -10.10
N GLN A 173 13.41 18.32 -9.98
CA GLN A 173 13.20 17.33 -11.04
C GLN A 173 12.59 17.99 -12.26
N THR A 174 13.13 17.68 -13.44
CA THR A 174 12.63 18.17 -14.72
C THR A 174 11.68 17.17 -15.39
N LEU A 175 10.82 17.65 -16.29
CA LEU A 175 9.98 16.76 -17.12
C LEU A 175 10.83 15.79 -17.95
N ALA A 176 11.98 16.22 -18.45
CA ALA A 176 12.89 15.37 -19.22
C ALA A 176 13.47 14.22 -18.38
N GLU A 177 13.85 14.48 -17.13
CA GLU A 177 14.31 13.42 -16.22
C GLU A 177 13.19 12.41 -15.91
N LEU A 178 11.96 12.89 -15.69
CA LEU A 178 10.80 12.02 -15.49
C LEU A 178 10.50 11.20 -16.75
N GLU A 179 10.59 11.79 -17.93
CA GLU A 179 10.37 11.10 -19.18
C GLU A 179 11.36 9.94 -19.37
N VAL A 180 12.64 10.14 -19.07
CA VAL A 180 13.67 9.08 -19.10
C VAL A 180 13.37 7.99 -18.08
N ASP A 181 12.91 8.34 -16.86
CA ASP A 181 12.49 7.36 -15.85
C ASP A 181 11.31 6.52 -16.35
N LEU A 182 10.30 7.14 -16.96
CA LEU A 182 9.12 6.45 -17.50
C LEU A 182 9.49 5.56 -18.71
N GLU A 183 10.30 6.04 -19.63
CA GLU A 183 10.77 5.23 -20.78
C GLU A 183 11.55 4.01 -20.30
N THR A 184 12.44 4.18 -19.33
CA THR A 184 13.18 3.08 -18.71
C THR A 184 12.23 2.09 -18.05
N ALA A 185 11.30 2.56 -17.23
CA ALA A 185 10.32 1.73 -16.53
C ALA A 185 9.44 0.92 -17.49
N VAL A 186 8.90 1.57 -18.53
CA VAL A 186 8.09 0.92 -19.57
C VAL A 186 8.90 -0.14 -20.34
N GLY A 187 10.20 0.09 -20.54
CA GLY A 187 11.11 -0.86 -21.18
C GLY A 187 11.18 -2.22 -20.49
N PHE A 188 10.98 -2.27 -19.17
CA PHE A 188 10.92 -3.52 -18.40
C PHE A 188 9.62 -4.31 -18.58
N ARG A 189 8.58 -3.72 -19.23
CA ARG A 189 7.28 -4.35 -19.49
C ARG A 189 6.59 -4.86 -18.24
N SER A 190 6.82 -4.19 -17.11
CA SER A 190 6.08 -4.50 -15.87
C SER A 190 4.58 -4.42 -16.12
N PRO A 191 3.78 -5.38 -15.61
CA PRO A 191 2.32 -5.31 -15.71
C PRO A 191 1.71 -4.28 -14.76
N HIS A 192 2.48 -3.73 -13.82
CA HIS A 192 2.03 -2.76 -12.82
C HIS A 192 3.14 -1.74 -12.54
N LEU A 193 2.75 -0.48 -12.33
CA LEU A 193 3.65 0.61 -11.97
C LEU A 193 2.97 1.51 -10.94
N SER A 194 3.69 1.82 -9.86
CA SER A 194 3.28 2.83 -8.88
C SER A 194 4.07 4.12 -9.15
N ALA A 195 3.36 5.24 -9.27
CA ALA A 195 3.97 6.57 -9.40
C ALA A 195 3.46 7.44 -8.25
N TYR A 196 4.32 7.64 -7.27
CA TYR A 196 4.01 8.42 -6.09
C TYR A 196 4.52 9.85 -6.22
N ASN A 197 3.66 10.85 -5.99
CA ASN A 197 4.12 12.21 -5.78
C ASN A 197 4.91 12.27 -4.47
N LEU A 198 6.09 12.88 -4.47
CA LEU A 198 6.87 13.07 -3.25
C LEU A 198 6.10 13.90 -2.23
N THR A 199 5.72 13.28 -1.13
CA THR A 199 5.08 13.94 0.02
C THR A 199 6.11 14.16 1.13
N ILE A 200 6.02 15.32 1.77
CA ILE A 200 6.85 15.65 2.92
C ILE A 200 6.09 15.29 4.20
N GLU A 201 6.38 14.12 4.73
CA GLU A 201 5.70 13.57 5.91
C GLU A 201 6.28 14.13 7.20
N GLU A 202 5.40 14.50 8.15
CA GLU A 202 5.79 15.06 9.43
C GLU A 202 6.67 14.07 10.23
N GLY A 203 7.65 14.58 10.95
CA GLY A 203 8.58 13.76 11.74
C GLY A 203 9.73 13.13 10.94
N THR A 204 9.76 13.31 9.61
CA THR A 204 10.87 12.83 8.77
C THR A 204 12.01 13.84 8.68
N PRO A 205 13.26 13.40 8.36
CA PRO A 205 14.33 14.33 8.04
C PRO A 205 13.97 15.32 6.93
N PHE A 206 13.26 14.90 5.89
CA PHE A 206 12.80 15.80 4.83
C PHE A 206 11.85 16.89 5.33
N HIS A 207 10.98 16.58 6.28
CA HIS A 207 10.12 17.59 6.91
C HIS A 207 10.95 18.67 7.62
N HIS A 208 12.01 18.28 8.32
CA HIS A 208 12.93 19.22 8.97
C HIS A 208 13.67 20.11 7.93
N GLU A 209 14.16 19.50 6.84
CA GLU A 209 14.82 20.21 5.75
C GLU A 209 13.86 21.18 5.03
N PHE A 210 12.62 20.76 4.79
CA PHE A 210 11.58 21.60 4.22
C PHE A 210 11.21 22.79 5.13
N ARG A 211 11.00 22.53 6.42
CA ARG A 211 10.69 23.59 7.40
C ARG A 211 11.82 24.62 7.55
N SER A 212 13.05 24.21 7.32
CA SER A 212 14.23 25.09 7.35
C SER A 212 14.52 25.79 6.01
N GLY A 213 13.71 25.56 4.98
CA GLY A 213 13.86 26.17 3.64
C GLY A 213 14.98 25.55 2.78
N ARG A 214 15.59 24.44 3.21
CA ARG A 214 16.60 23.73 2.42
C ARG A 214 16.01 22.85 1.31
N ILE A 215 14.78 22.38 1.49
CA ILE A 215 14.00 21.74 0.43
C ILE A 215 12.94 22.72 -0.05
N GLN A 216 12.86 22.88 -1.37
CA GLN A 216 11.81 23.62 -2.06
C GLN A 216 11.05 22.68 -2.96
N LEU A 217 9.75 22.54 -2.76
CA LEU A 217 8.89 21.74 -3.61
C LEU A 217 8.72 22.39 -4.98
N LEU A 218 8.29 21.62 -5.94
CA LEU A 218 7.90 22.11 -7.26
C LEU A 218 6.62 22.95 -7.15
N SER A 219 6.33 23.76 -8.17
CA SER A 219 5.03 24.44 -8.27
C SER A 219 3.92 23.43 -8.61
N GLU A 220 2.68 23.75 -8.23
CA GLU A 220 1.51 22.93 -8.58
C GLU A 220 1.40 22.68 -10.09
N GLU A 221 1.73 23.67 -10.93
CA GLU A 221 1.71 23.53 -12.38
C GLU A 221 2.76 22.52 -12.87
N ALA A 222 3.94 22.48 -12.24
CA ALA A 222 4.96 21.52 -12.57
C ALA A 222 4.54 20.10 -12.16
N GLU A 223 3.96 19.94 -10.96
CA GLU A 223 3.44 18.65 -10.48
C GLU A 223 2.31 18.13 -11.37
N ILE A 224 1.36 19.00 -11.76
CA ILE A 224 0.28 18.65 -12.69
C ILE A 224 0.86 18.22 -14.05
N SER A 225 1.84 18.96 -14.57
CA SER A 225 2.48 18.62 -15.84
C SER A 225 3.19 17.27 -15.80
N MET A 226 3.81 16.92 -14.66
CA MET A 226 4.42 15.60 -14.42
C MET A 226 3.37 14.50 -14.34
N ALA A 227 2.27 14.72 -13.62
CA ALA A 227 1.18 13.76 -13.52
C ALA A 227 0.52 13.49 -14.88
N ASP A 228 0.33 14.55 -15.71
CA ASP A 228 -0.21 14.41 -17.06
C ASP A 228 0.75 13.63 -17.98
N LEU A 229 2.06 13.84 -17.85
CA LEU A 229 3.09 13.08 -18.60
C LEU A 229 3.06 11.60 -18.20
N ILE A 230 2.97 11.29 -16.89
CA ILE A 230 2.84 9.90 -16.39
C ILE A 230 1.62 9.22 -16.99
N GLU A 231 0.44 9.85 -16.86
CA GLU A 231 -0.81 9.32 -17.40
C GLU A 231 -0.69 9.04 -18.90
N GLN A 232 -0.16 9.99 -19.68
CA GLN A 232 0.01 9.86 -21.12
C GLN A 232 0.94 8.69 -21.48
N ARG A 233 2.13 8.61 -20.85
CA ARG A 233 3.16 7.61 -21.19
C ARG A 233 2.76 6.20 -20.76
N LEU A 234 2.19 6.05 -19.57
CA LEU A 234 1.77 4.75 -19.06
C LEU A 234 0.56 4.22 -19.83
N ARG A 235 -0.41 5.07 -20.15
CA ARG A 235 -1.55 4.68 -20.98
C ARG A 235 -1.13 4.25 -22.39
N ALA A 236 -0.17 4.95 -23.02
CA ALA A 236 0.39 4.55 -24.30
C ALA A 236 1.11 3.19 -24.25
N ALA A 237 1.65 2.81 -23.07
CA ALA A 237 2.24 1.51 -22.81
C ALA A 237 1.24 0.41 -22.41
N GLY A 238 -0.07 0.71 -22.37
CA GLY A 238 -1.14 -0.21 -21.99
C GLY A 238 -1.28 -0.42 -20.47
N LEU A 239 -0.79 0.54 -19.67
CA LEU A 239 -0.97 0.59 -18.23
C LEU A 239 -2.06 1.62 -17.93
N GLU A 240 -3.21 1.16 -17.47
CA GLU A 240 -4.35 2.03 -17.13
C GLU A 240 -4.31 2.42 -15.66
N ARG A 241 -4.58 3.68 -15.38
CA ARG A 241 -4.71 4.17 -14.00
C ARG A 241 -5.95 3.55 -13.37
N TYR A 242 -5.82 2.85 -12.25
CA TYR A 242 -6.96 2.27 -11.55
C TYR A 242 -7.25 2.91 -10.19
N GLU A 243 -6.25 3.57 -9.59
CA GLU A 243 -6.39 4.44 -8.43
C GLU A 243 -5.36 5.58 -8.50
N ILE A 244 -5.30 6.48 -7.50
CA ILE A 244 -4.57 7.75 -7.57
C ILE A 244 -3.10 7.59 -7.98
N SER A 245 -2.39 6.58 -7.49
CA SER A 245 -0.95 6.43 -7.68
C SER A 245 -0.57 5.20 -8.50
N ASN A 246 -1.52 4.29 -8.80
CA ASN A 246 -1.21 3.00 -9.37
C ASN A 246 -1.80 2.80 -10.76
N TYR A 247 -0.98 2.24 -11.64
CA TYR A 247 -1.27 1.93 -13.03
C TYR A 247 -1.01 0.46 -13.29
N ALA A 248 -1.91 -0.21 -14.02
CA ALA A 248 -1.76 -1.63 -14.29
C ALA A 248 -2.37 -2.03 -15.64
N ARG A 249 -1.89 -3.15 -16.18
CA ARG A 249 -2.60 -3.86 -17.24
C ARG A 249 -3.86 -4.52 -16.68
N PRO A 250 -4.88 -4.79 -17.50
CA PRO A 250 -6.06 -5.51 -17.06
C PRO A 250 -5.69 -6.83 -16.34
N GLY A 251 -6.29 -7.06 -15.17
CA GLY A 251 -6.02 -8.24 -14.34
C GLY A 251 -4.81 -8.15 -13.41
N HIS A 252 -4.04 -7.04 -13.42
CA HIS A 252 -2.84 -6.86 -12.59
C HIS A 252 -2.97 -5.74 -11.52
N HIS A 253 -4.18 -5.33 -11.18
CA HIS A 253 -4.40 -4.44 -10.03
C HIS A 253 -3.89 -5.13 -8.76
N SER A 254 -3.24 -4.38 -7.85
CA SER A 254 -2.90 -4.91 -6.53
C SER A 254 -4.20 -5.19 -5.75
N ARG A 255 -4.51 -6.46 -5.56
CA ARG A 255 -5.74 -6.88 -4.85
C ARG A 255 -5.72 -6.44 -3.40
N HIS A 256 -4.54 -6.42 -2.80
CA HIS A 256 -4.35 -5.95 -1.43
C HIS A 256 -4.69 -4.47 -1.29
N ASN A 257 -4.16 -3.61 -2.17
CA ASN A 257 -4.45 -2.17 -2.15
C ASN A 257 -5.92 -1.88 -2.48
N VAL A 258 -6.48 -2.59 -3.47
CA VAL A 258 -7.91 -2.47 -3.81
C VAL A 258 -8.79 -2.80 -2.60
N ASN A 259 -8.43 -3.81 -1.80
CA ASN A 259 -9.17 -4.13 -0.58
C ASN A 259 -9.19 -2.96 0.42
N TYR A 260 -8.08 -2.25 0.59
CA TYR A 260 -8.03 -1.03 1.41
C TYR A 260 -8.96 0.06 0.87
N TRP A 261 -8.89 0.32 -0.43
CA TRP A 261 -9.72 1.37 -1.05
C TRP A 261 -11.20 1.03 -1.05
N GLN A 262 -11.57 -0.23 -0.97
CA GLN A 262 -12.94 -0.70 -0.81
C GLN A 262 -13.39 -0.83 0.65
N SER A 263 -12.59 -0.33 1.60
CA SER A 263 -12.84 -0.46 3.05
C SER A 263 -13.10 -1.91 3.46
N GLY A 264 -12.34 -2.86 2.87
CA GLY A 264 -12.41 -4.28 3.15
C GLY A 264 -11.85 -4.64 4.53
N ASP A 265 -12.15 -5.85 4.99
CA ASP A 265 -11.54 -6.40 6.20
C ASP A 265 -10.07 -6.71 5.94
N TYR A 266 -9.21 -6.34 6.88
CA TYR A 266 -7.82 -6.76 6.86
C TYR A 266 -7.27 -6.96 8.27
N LEU A 267 -6.40 -7.95 8.39
CA LEU A 267 -5.66 -8.26 9.61
C LEU A 267 -4.19 -7.90 9.41
N GLY A 268 -3.66 -7.05 10.27
CA GLY A 268 -2.26 -6.69 10.30
C GLY A 268 -1.52 -7.42 11.42
N LEU A 269 -0.41 -8.07 11.07
CA LEU A 269 0.52 -8.71 11.99
C LEU A 269 1.85 -7.97 11.99
N GLY A 270 2.50 -7.93 13.14
CA GLY A 270 3.82 -7.31 13.28
C GLY A 270 3.77 -5.93 13.94
N ALA A 271 4.97 -5.41 14.23
CA ALA A 271 5.16 -4.15 14.95
C ALA A 271 4.60 -2.96 14.15
N GLY A 272 3.64 -2.24 14.74
CA GLY A 272 3.00 -1.08 14.12
C GLY A 272 1.98 -1.43 13.03
N ALA A 273 1.68 -2.71 12.80
CA ALA A 273 0.66 -3.10 11.83
C ALA A 273 -0.73 -2.64 12.28
N HIS A 274 -1.51 -2.15 11.34
CA HIS A 274 -2.91 -1.80 11.54
C HIS A 274 -3.83 -2.92 11.05
N SER A 275 -4.99 -3.01 11.65
CA SER A 275 -6.07 -3.94 11.27
C SER A 275 -7.40 -3.19 11.20
N HIS A 276 -8.30 -3.69 10.37
CA HIS A 276 -9.65 -3.15 10.24
C HIS A 276 -10.66 -4.27 10.07
N LYS A 277 -11.78 -4.15 10.77
CA LYS A 277 -12.94 -5.02 10.60
C LYS A 277 -14.18 -4.16 10.42
N LYS A 278 -14.95 -4.46 9.38
CA LYS A 278 -16.22 -3.79 9.09
C LYS A 278 -17.20 -4.01 10.23
N GLY A 279 -18.08 -3.05 10.46
CA GLY A 279 -19.25 -3.24 11.31
C GLY A 279 -20.31 -4.12 10.64
N GLU A 280 -21.10 -4.81 11.45
CA GLU A 280 -22.13 -5.75 10.99
C GLU A 280 -23.49 -5.08 10.70
N GLY A 281 -23.57 -3.74 10.81
CA GLY A 281 -24.73 -2.96 10.37
C GLY A 281 -25.83 -2.76 11.43
N ASP A 282 -25.67 -3.28 12.64
CA ASP A 282 -26.59 -3.18 13.78
C ASP A 282 -26.28 -1.99 14.72
N GLY A 283 -25.74 -0.90 14.16
CA GLY A 283 -25.23 0.26 14.90
C GLY A 283 -23.71 0.20 15.11
N THR A 284 -23.04 -0.85 14.63
CA THR A 284 -21.58 -0.94 14.58
C THR A 284 -21.10 -0.57 13.18
N TYR A 285 -20.11 0.33 13.09
CA TYR A 285 -19.63 0.85 11.80
C TYR A 285 -18.24 0.40 11.44
N GLY A 286 -17.51 -0.20 12.38
CA GLY A 286 -16.20 -0.79 12.18
C GLY A 286 -15.28 -0.61 13.38
N LEU A 287 -14.28 -1.46 13.43
CA LEU A 287 -13.23 -1.45 14.45
C LEU A 287 -11.88 -1.40 13.75
N ARG A 288 -11.05 -0.47 14.17
CA ARG A 288 -9.64 -0.38 13.79
C ARG A 288 -8.77 -0.55 15.02
N TRP A 289 -7.66 -1.25 14.90
CA TRP A 289 -6.64 -1.35 15.95
C TRP A 289 -5.25 -1.43 15.34
N TRP A 290 -4.25 -1.13 16.16
CA TRP A 290 -2.86 -1.18 15.72
C TRP A 290 -1.96 -1.71 16.82
N ASN A 291 -0.85 -2.28 16.38
CA ASN A 291 0.12 -2.89 17.25
C ASN A 291 1.17 -1.87 17.78
N GLU A 292 1.85 -2.27 18.85
CA GLU A 292 3.06 -1.61 19.36
C GLU A 292 4.06 -1.39 18.22
N LYS A 293 4.51 -0.14 18.05
CA LYS A 293 5.42 0.25 16.96
C LYS A 293 6.86 -0.24 17.15
N ASN A 294 7.35 -0.28 18.40
CA ASN A 294 8.72 -0.73 18.66
C ASN A 294 8.82 -2.25 18.54
N PRO A 295 9.70 -2.82 17.67
CA PRO A 295 9.77 -4.26 17.44
C PRO A 295 10.12 -5.08 18.68
N ALA A 296 11.03 -4.59 19.55
CA ALA A 296 11.39 -5.31 20.76
C ALA A 296 10.24 -5.36 21.77
N ARG A 297 9.51 -4.24 21.93
CA ARG A 297 8.31 -4.19 22.77
C ARG A 297 7.18 -5.04 22.19
N TYR A 298 7.02 -5.02 20.86
CA TYR A 298 6.08 -5.89 20.17
C TYR A 298 6.35 -7.37 20.51
N MET A 299 7.58 -7.86 20.30
CA MET A 299 7.93 -9.25 20.61
C MET A 299 7.70 -9.59 22.11
N SER A 300 8.03 -8.68 23.02
CA SER A 300 7.80 -8.85 24.45
C SER A 300 6.30 -8.96 24.79
N LYS A 301 5.46 -8.09 24.21
CA LYS A 301 3.99 -8.15 24.42
C LYS A 301 3.39 -9.43 23.84
N ILE A 302 3.85 -9.87 22.66
CA ILE A 302 3.41 -11.15 22.08
C ILE A 302 3.74 -12.31 23.01
N SER A 303 4.98 -12.38 23.52
CA SER A 303 5.40 -13.44 24.44
C SER A 303 4.58 -13.46 25.73
N ALA A 304 4.18 -12.29 26.23
CA ALA A 304 3.41 -12.18 27.47
C ALA A 304 1.91 -12.42 27.29
N ASN A 305 1.31 -11.96 26.19
CA ASN A 305 -0.15 -11.83 26.04
C ASN A 305 -0.71 -12.54 24.79
N GLY A 306 0.13 -13.02 23.89
CA GLY A 306 -0.25 -13.52 22.57
C GLY A 306 -0.63 -12.45 21.54
N HIS A 307 -0.75 -11.18 21.96
CA HIS A 307 -1.02 -10.03 21.07
C HIS A 307 -0.26 -8.79 21.53
N ALA A 308 -0.08 -7.83 20.62
CA ALA A 308 0.67 -6.60 20.89
C ALA A 308 -0.15 -5.32 20.61
N VAL A 309 -1.48 -5.41 20.68
CA VAL A 309 -2.36 -4.25 20.46
C VAL A 309 -1.95 -3.10 21.38
N ALA A 310 -1.65 -1.95 20.77
CA ALA A 310 -1.31 -0.72 21.48
C ALA A 310 -2.56 0.10 21.78
N ASP A 311 -3.47 0.21 20.80
CA ASP A 311 -4.71 0.93 20.93
C ASP A 311 -5.72 0.47 19.87
N ARG A 312 -6.97 0.88 20.03
CA ARG A 312 -8.09 0.57 19.14
C ARG A 312 -9.05 1.73 19.03
N GLU A 313 -9.77 1.78 17.95
CA GLU A 313 -10.76 2.80 17.65
C GLU A 313 -12.01 2.18 17.04
N GLU A 314 -13.15 2.45 17.64
CA GLU A 314 -14.46 2.11 17.09
C GLU A 314 -14.96 3.30 16.28
N ALA A 315 -15.32 3.06 15.03
CA ALA A 315 -15.84 4.10 14.17
C ALA A 315 -17.32 4.36 14.48
N ASP A 316 -17.68 5.63 14.64
CA ASP A 316 -19.08 6.06 14.57
C ASP A 316 -19.56 6.16 13.11
N LEU A 317 -20.84 6.50 12.92
CA LEU A 317 -21.45 6.64 11.60
C LEU A 317 -20.70 7.62 10.70
N ASN A 318 -20.35 8.80 11.23
CA ASN A 318 -19.73 9.88 10.43
C ASN A 318 -18.30 9.49 10.01
N LYS A 319 -17.54 8.96 10.95
CA LYS A 319 -16.18 8.51 10.70
C LYS A 319 -16.15 7.37 9.68
N ALA A 320 -16.98 6.35 9.83
CA ALA A 320 -17.05 5.23 8.90
C ALA A 320 -17.50 5.67 7.49
N ALA A 321 -18.46 6.61 7.41
CA ALA A 321 -18.87 7.18 6.15
C ALA A 321 -17.75 8.01 5.50
N GLY A 322 -17.03 8.80 6.28
CA GLY A 322 -15.87 9.57 5.82
C GLY A 322 -14.75 8.69 5.29
N GLU A 323 -14.39 7.65 6.04
CA GLU A 323 -13.37 6.68 5.62
C GLU A 323 -13.78 5.94 4.33
N PHE A 324 -15.05 5.58 4.20
CA PHE A 324 -15.57 4.97 2.98
C PHE A 324 -15.44 5.90 1.77
N MET A 325 -15.78 7.19 1.95
CA MET A 325 -15.62 8.21 0.89
C MET A 325 -14.15 8.46 0.57
N PHE A 326 -13.33 8.73 1.58
CA PHE A 326 -11.91 9.00 1.42
C PHE A 326 -11.18 7.86 0.70
N SER A 327 -11.40 6.61 1.14
CA SER A 327 -10.75 5.45 0.55
C SER A 327 -11.31 5.14 -0.85
N GLY A 328 -12.63 5.10 -0.98
CA GLY A 328 -13.26 4.68 -2.24
C GLY A 328 -13.12 5.67 -3.39
N LEU A 329 -13.06 6.97 -3.12
CA LEU A 329 -12.83 8.00 -4.13
C LEU A 329 -11.37 8.05 -4.64
N ARG A 330 -10.45 7.30 -4.01
CA ARG A 330 -9.12 7.07 -4.58
C ARG A 330 -9.17 6.20 -5.82
N MET A 331 -10.15 5.29 -5.91
CA MET A 331 -10.37 4.47 -7.09
C MET A 331 -10.91 5.31 -8.25
N ILE A 332 -10.39 5.08 -9.47
CA ILE A 332 -10.87 5.77 -10.68
C ILE A 332 -12.35 5.48 -10.97
N GLN A 333 -12.82 4.28 -10.63
CA GLN A 333 -14.25 3.92 -10.72
C GLN A 333 -15.10 4.55 -9.61
N GLY A 334 -14.48 5.11 -8.56
CA GLY A 334 -15.16 5.72 -7.41
C GLY A 334 -15.87 4.72 -6.51
N ILE A 335 -16.91 5.19 -5.83
CA ILE A 335 -17.72 4.43 -4.88
C ILE A 335 -19.07 4.03 -5.45
N SER A 336 -19.62 2.90 -4.95
CA SER A 336 -21.02 2.52 -5.20
C SER A 336 -21.97 3.38 -4.35
N CYS A 337 -22.86 4.13 -5.00
CA CYS A 337 -23.90 4.91 -4.33
C CYS A 337 -24.87 4.02 -3.52
N ASP A 338 -25.22 2.86 -4.09
CA ASP A 338 -26.10 1.90 -3.41
C ASP A 338 -25.38 1.18 -2.26
N GLY A 339 -24.06 0.91 -2.43
CA GLY A 339 -23.21 0.37 -1.35
C GLY A 339 -23.14 1.34 -0.16
N PHE A 340 -22.92 2.61 -0.45
CA PHE A 340 -22.94 3.67 0.57
C PHE A 340 -24.30 3.76 1.27
N SER A 341 -25.39 3.80 0.48
CA SER A 341 -26.76 3.94 1.04
C SER A 341 -27.15 2.75 1.91
N ARG A 342 -26.80 1.53 1.52
CA ARG A 342 -27.05 0.33 2.34
C ARG A 342 -26.32 0.38 3.67
N ARG A 343 -25.09 0.92 3.70
CA ARG A 343 -24.25 0.95 4.90
C ARG A 343 -24.59 2.11 5.83
N PHE A 344 -24.98 3.27 5.28
CA PHE A 344 -25.10 4.53 6.03
C PHE A 344 -26.51 5.13 6.00
N GLY A 345 -27.48 4.49 5.35
CA GLY A 345 -28.90 4.86 5.36
C GLY A 345 -29.29 6.06 4.49
N LYS A 346 -28.33 6.77 3.87
CA LYS A 346 -28.54 7.95 3.01
C LYS A 346 -27.70 7.84 1.75
N ARG A 347 -28.07 8.56 0.68
CA ARG A 347 -27.20 8.70 -0.49
C ARG A 347 -25.98 9.58 -0.18
N PRO A 348 -24.84 9.42 -0.90
CA PRO A 348 -23.64 10.22 -0.67
C PRO A 348 -23.89 11.74 -0.66
N ALA A 349 -24.64 12.28 -1.62
CA ALA A 349 -24.93 13.72 -1.72
C ALA A 349 -25.91 14.22 -0.63
N GLU A 350 -26.74 13.34 -0.06
CA GLU A 350 -27.60 13.67 1.09
C GLU A 350 -26.81 13.67 2.40
N PHE A 351 -25.79 12.81 2.49
CA PHE A 351 -24.91 12.74 3.65
C PHE A 351 -23.86 13.86 3.63
N TYR A 352 -23.30 14.14 2.45
CA TYR A 352 -22.30 15.17 2.20
C TYR A 352 -22.80 16.19 1.15
N PRO A 353 -23.54 17.23 1.57
CA PRO A 353 -24.10 18.26 0.66
C PRO A 353 -23.11 18.91 -0.30
N PRO A 354 -21.81 19.14 0.05
CA PRO A 354 -20.82 19.69 -0.88
C PRO A 354 -20.65 18.92 -2.20
N ILE A 355 -20.98 17.63 -2.23
CA ILE A 355 -20.88 16.79 -3.44
C ILE A 355 -21.67 17.39 -4.61
N THR A 356 -22.85 17.97 -4.35
CA THR A 356 -23.67 18.61 -5.39
C THR A 356 -22.92 19.77 -6.05
N GLY A 357 -22.22 20.60 -5.26
CA GLY A 357 -21.39 21.69 -5.79
C GLY A 357 -20.22 21.15 -6.62
N TRP A 358 -19.51 20.15 -6.14
CA TRP A 358 -18.38 19.55 -6.87
C TRP A 358 -18.80 18.89 -8.20
N ILE A 359 -20.02 18.35 -8.27
CA ILE A 359 -20.59 17.86 -9.54
C ILE A 359 -20.85 19.02 -10.50
N GLN A 360 -21.43 20.13 -10.02
CA GLN A 360 -21.68 21.33 -10.84
C GLN A 360 -20.36 21.97 -11.34
N GLU A 361 -19.32 21.93 -10.53
CA GLU A 361 -17.98 22.42 -10.87
C GLU A 361 -17.20 21.47 -11.78
N GLY A 362 -17.74 20.26 -12.06
CA GLY A 362 -17.07 19.25 -12.87
C GLY A 362 -15.86 18.58 -12.19
N LEU A 363 -15.80 18.60 -10.85
CA LEU A 363 -14.78 17.90 -10.06
C LEU A 363 -15.19 16.46 -9.76
N MET A 364 -16.49 16.23 -9.66
CA MET A 364 -17.08 14.90 -9.52
C MET A 364 -18.08 14.62 -10.61
N GLU A 365 -18.33 13.36 -10.87
CA GLU A 365 -19.44 12.91 -11.69
C GLU A 365 -20.17 11.76 -11.02
N GLN A 366 -21.49 11.76 -11.19
CA GLN A 366 -22.35 10.73 -10.63
C GLN A 366 -23.12 10.05 -11.76
N SER A 367 -22.99 8.73 -11.82
CA SER A 367 -23.86 7.88 -12.62
C SER A 367 -25.05 7.37 -11.79
N GLN A 368 -25.86 6.50 -12.35
CA GLN A 368 -26.94 5.85 -11.59
C GLN A 368 -26.38 5.01 -10.41
N THR A 369 -25.19 4.42 -10.58
CA THR A 369 -24.60 3.46 -9.63
C THR A 369 -23.41 3.99 -8.86
N ASN A 370 -22.60 4.86 -9.47
CA ASN A 370 -21.31 5.26 -8.92
C ASN A 370 -21.17 6.77 -8.82
N LEU A 371 -20.40 7.19 -7.81
CA LEU A 371 -19.87 8.56 -7.66
C LEU A 371 -18.35 8.49 -7.72
N ARG A 372 -17.72 9.30 -8.59
CA ARG A 372 -16.27 9.30 -8.77
C ARG A 372 -15.70 10.70 -9.01
N LEU A 373 -14.42 10.85 -8.84
CA LEU A 373 -13.69 12.03 -9.27
C LEU A 373 -13.56 12.07 -10.80
N THR A 374 -13.69 13.25 -11.41
CA THR A 374 -13.30 13.48 -12.79
C THR A 374 -11.77 13.62 -12.90
N GLN A 375 -11.22 13.68 -14.12
CA GLN A 375 -9.80 14.01 -14.30
C GLN A 375 -9.41 15.34 -13.64
N ARG A 376 -10.30 16.33 -13.70
CA ARG A 376 -10.11 17.62 -12.99
C ARG A 376 -10.16 17.44 -11.48
N GLY A 377 -11.08 16.63 -10.96
CA GLY A 377 -11.19 16.31 -9.54
C GLY A 377 -9.99 15.55 -9.00
N LEU A 378 -9.40 14.64 -9.78
CA LEU A 378 -8.20 13.91 -9.40
C LEU A 378 -6.98 14.81 -9.16
N ARG A 379 -6.87 15.94 -9.90
CA ARG A 379 -5.79 16.91 -9.71
C ARG A 379 -5.90 17.67 -8.37
N VAL A 380 -7.10 17.79 -7.83
CA VAL A 380 -7.38 18.49 -6.55
C VAL A 380 -7.94 17.52 -5.49
N ALA A 381 -7.65 16.23 -5.63
CA ALA A 381 -8.23 15.19 -4.79
C ALA A 381 -8.01 15.42 -3.29
N ASN A 382 -6.84 15.87 -2.89
CA ASN A 382 -6.53 16.16 -1.47
C ASN A 382 -7.45 17.26 -0.91
N SER A 383 -7.75 18.30 -1.69
CA SER A 383 -8.68 19.38 -1.27
C SER A 383 -10.12 18.87 -1.11
N ILE A 384 -10.50 17.83 -1.84
CA ILE A 384 -11.81 17.19 -1.70
C ILE A 384 -11.80 16.23 -0.49
N PHE A 385 -10.73 15.47 -0.31
CA PHE A 385 -10.63 14.44 0.72
C PHE A 385 -10.68 14.99 2.15
N VAL A 386 -10.16 16.20 2.40
CA VAL A 386 -10.21 16.83 3.74
C VAL A 386 -11.63 17.05 4.25
N HIS A 387 -12.65 17.01 3.38
CA HIS A 387 -14.05 17.14 3.78
C HIS A 387 -14.67 15.83 4.32
N PHE A 388 -13.95 14.73 4.22
CA PHE A 388 -14.41 13.40 4.67
C PHE A 388 -13.69 12.89 5.92
N VAL A 389 -12.63 13.59 6.37
CA VAL A 389 -11.80 13.19 7.53
C VAL A 389 -11.92 14.19 8.68
#